data_55f6676e602c6765cdc9ec8bb4c16fe0
#
_entry.id   55f6676e602c6765cdc9ec8bb4c16fe0
#
_cell.length_a   1.000
_cell.length_b   1.000
_cell.length_c   1.000
_cell.angle_alpha   90.00
_cell.angle_beta   90.00
_cell.angle_gamma   90.00
#
_symmetry.space_group_name_H-M   'P 1'
#
loop_
_entity.id
_entity.type
_entity.pdbx_description
1 polymer ?
#
loop_
_entity_poly.entity_id
_entity_poly.type
_entity_poly.pdbx_seq_one_letter_code
_entity_poly.pdbx_strand_id
1 'polypeptide(L)'
;VFKGSKIKYADPIHLDDVASDYPDLLLVMAHSGRGLWYEKAFFLSRLHSNLYLEISGLPPKNLLNYFPDLEKNIDKFIYGSDWPGVKTISSNIEAIEELPLAEESKRKILYDNAARLLKL
;
A
#
# COMPACT_ATOMS: atom_id res chain seq x y z
N VAL A 1 -0.25 14.01 -3.21
CA VAL A 1 0.33 15.37 -3.21
C VAL A 1 -0.44 16.22 -4.19
N PHE A 2 -0.94 17.37 -3.78
CA PHE A 2 -1.71 18.29 -4.60
C PHE A 2 -0.83 19.46 -5.09
N LYS A 3 -1.25 20.07 -6.21
CA LYS A 3 -0.58 21.26 -6.75
C LYS A 3 -0.51 22.35 -5.68
N GLY A 4 0.69 22.90 -5.44
CA GLY A 4 0.94 23.90 -4.39
C GLY A 4 1.33 23.33 -3.01
N SER A 5 1.25 22.02 -2.81
CA SER A 5 1.72 21.39 -1.57
C SER A 5 3.25 21.36 -1.50
N LYS A 6 3.79 21.47 -0.29
CA LYS A 6 5.22 21.27 -0.05
C LYS A 6 5.51 19.78 0.03
N ILE A 7 6.18 19.24 -0.98
CA ILE A 7 6.44 17.81 -1.15
C ILE A 7 7.16 17.15 0.04
N LYS A 8 8.01 17.88 0.73
CA LYS A 8 8.75 17.39 1.90
C LYS A 8 7.86 16.86 3.03
N TYR A 9 6.61 17.33 3.13
CA TYR A 9 5.68 16.87 4.15
C TYR A 9 4.93 15.58 3.76
N ALA A 10 5.09 15.13 2.52
CA ALA A 10 4.52 13.88 2.03
C ALA A 10 5.55 12.74 1.96
N ASP A 11 6.79 12.99 2.40
CA ASP A 11 7.84 11.96 2.42
C ASP A 11 7.50 10.91 3.50
N PRO A 12 7.40 9.62 3.14
CA PRO A 12 7.09 8.56 4.09
C PRO A 12 8.13 8.36 5.19
N ILE A 13 9.32 8.97 5.09
CA ILE A 13 10.35 8.92 6.14
C ILE A 13 9.82 9.41 7.50
N HIS A 14 8.84 10.30 7.48
CA HIS A 14 8.21 10.79 8.73
C HIS A 14 7.45 9.71 9.51
N LEU A 15 7.19 8.56 8.88
CA LEU A 15 6.58 7.40 9.56
C LEU A 15 7.61 6.53 10.29
N ASP A 16 8.91 6.71 10.04
CA ASP A 16 9.98 5.92 10.66
C ASP A 16 9.99 6.11 12.19
N ASP A 17 10.04 7.36 12.62
CA ASP A 17 10.01 7.69 14.06
C ASP A 17 8.73 7.19 14.72
N VAL A 18 7.57 7.43 14.08
CA VAL A 18 6.26 7.02 14.63
C VAL A 18 6.16 5.50 14.75
N ALA A 19 6.61 4.77 13.74
CA ALA A 19 6.58 3.31 13.74
C ALA A 19 7.50 2.71 14.80
N SER A 20 8.66 3.35 15.02
CA SER A 20 9.64 2.94 16.05
C SER A 20 9.18 3.25 17.46
N ASP A 21 8.65 4.46 17.68
CA ASP A 21 8.25 4.94 19.01
C ASP A 21 6.95 4.29 19.50
N TYR A 22 6.10 3.88 18.56
CA TYR A 22 4.80 3.26 18.85
C TYR A 22 4.64 1.90 18.15
N PRO A 23 5.40 0.87 18.55
CA PRO A 23 5.43 -0.44 17.87
C PRO A 23 4.07 -1.18 17.87
N ASP A 24 3.21 -0.88 18.83
CA ASP A 24 1.86 -1.47 18.92
C ASP A 24 0.81 -0.70 18.12
N LEU A 25 1.16 0.47 17.56
CA LEU A 25 0.27 1.28 16.74
C LEU A 25 0.25 0.74 15.31
N LEU A 26 -0.93 0.31 14.85
CA LEU A 26 -1.13 -0.06 13.46
C LEU A 26 -1.06 1.18 12.56
N LEU A 27 -0.09 1.21 11.65
CA LEU A 27 0.11 2.29 10.69
C LEU A 27 -0.20 1.79 9.27
N VAL A 28 -1.04 2.52 8.56
CA VAL A 28 -1.37 2.22 7.15
C VAL A 28 -0.98 3.43 6.30
N MET A 29 0.01 3.23 5.43
CA MET A 29 0.50 4.26 4.51
C MET A 29 -0.41 4.35 3.29
N ALA A 30 -1.31 5.33 3.27
CA ALA A 30 -2.16 5.60 2.12
C ALA A 30 -1.31 5.89 0.86
N HIS A 31 -1.72 5.29 -0.27
CA HIS A 31 -1.05 5.44 -1.58
C HIS A 31 0.41 4.97 -1.64
N SER A 32 0.91 4.31 -0.60
CA SER A 32 2.19 3.57 -0.58
C SER A 32 3.37 4.33 -1.21
N GLY A 33 3.54 5.60 -0.86
CA GLY A 33 4.63 6.43 -1.39
C GLY A 33 4.45 6.89 -2.84
N ARG A 34 3.19 6.95 -3.33
CA ARG A 34 2.83 7.31 -4.72
C ARG A 34 3.63 8.50 -5.26
N GLY A 35 4.28 8.27 -6.38
CA GLY A 35 5.02 9.25 -7.16
C GLY A 35 6.53 9.12 -7.01
N LEU A 36 7.10 9.43 -5.86
CA LEU A 36 8.55 9.51 -5.68
C LEU A 36 9.14 8.51 -4.69
N TRP A 37 8.30 7.79 -3.92
CA TRP A 37 8.80 7.09 -2.73
C TRP A 37 8.39 5.61 -2.64
N TYR A 38 8.08 4.95 -3.76
CA TYR A 38 7.68 3.54 -3.75
C TYR A 38 8.72 2.63 -3.07
N GLU A 39 10.00 2.77 -3.43
CA GLU A 39 11.08 2.01 -2.80
C GLU A 39 11.21 2.30 -1.31
N LYS A 40 11.13 3.57 -0.92
CA LYS A 40 11.20 3.99 0.49
C LYS A 40 10.02 3.43 1.28
N ALA A 41 8.81 3.55 0.75
CA ALA A 41 7.61 3.00 1.37
C ALA A 41 7.72 1.47 1.56
N PHE A 42 8.18 0.78 0.53
CA PHE A 42 8.41 -0.66 0.58
C PHE A 42 9.48 -1.03 1.62
N PHE A 43 10.59 -0.31 1.66
CA PHE A 43 11.64 -0.51 2.65
C PHE A 43 11.11 -0.32 4.07
N LEU A 44 10.42 0.79 4.35
CA LEU A 44 9.86 1.08 5.66
C LEU A 44 8.85 0.01 6.12
N SER A 45 8.03 -0.51 5.21
CA SER A 45 7.07 -1.57 5.53
C SER A 45 7.74 -2.91 5.88
N ARG A 46 8.97 -3.14 5.41
CA ARG A 46 9.78 -4.30 5.78
C ARG A 46 10.54 -4.08 7.09
N LEU A 47 10.97 -2.84 7.32
CA LEU A 47 11.69 -2.46 8.54
C LEU A 47 10.76 -2.52 9.76
N HIS A 48 9.52 -2.03 9.63
CA HIS A 48 8.57 -1.92 10.71
C HIS A 48 7.44 -2.95 10.61
N SER A 49 7.29 -3.79 11.64
CA SER A 49 6.24 -4.82 11.68
C SER A 49 4.83 -4.24 11.69
N ASN A 50 4.65 -3.04 12.23
CA ASN A 50 3.38 -2.33 12.41
C ASN A 50 3.01 -1.39 11.24
N LEU A 51 3.85 -1.29 10.19
CA LEU A 51 3.58 -0.42 9.02
C LEU A 51 3.14 -1.24 7.82
N TYR A 52 2.04 -0.82 7.20
CA TYR A 52 1.38 -1.46 6.06
C TYR A 52 1.25 -0.49 4.88
N LEU A 53 1.15 -1.06 3.67
CA LEU A 53 1.08 -0.35 2.40
C LEU A 53 -0.33 -0.44 1.83
N GLU A 54 -1.02 0.68 1.69
CA GLU A 54 -2.34 0.75 1.09
C GLU A 54 -2.21 1.31 -0.34
N ILE A 55 -2.78 0.59 -1.32
CA ILE A 55 -2.52 0.81 -2.75
C ILE A 55 -3.60 1.62 -3.47
N SER A 56 -4.47 2.33 -2.75
CA SER A 56 -5.48 3.17 -3.38
C SER A 56 -4.87 4.24 -4.28
N GLY A 57 -5.56 4.59 -5.35
CA GLY A 57 -5.11 5.57 -6.30
C GLY A 57 -3.87 5.18 -7.13
N LEU A 58 -3.36 3.95 -6.97
CA LEU A 58 -2.32 3.38 -7.83
C LEU A 58 -2.98 2.56 -8.94
N PRO A 59 -2.59 2.77 -10.22
CA PRO A 59 -3.06 1.92 -11.30
C PRO A 59 -2.64 0.46 -11.08
N PRO A 60 -3.56 -0.50 -10.88
CA PRO A 60 -3.20 -1.89 -10.55
C PRO A 60 -2.29 -2.55 -11.59
N LYS A 61 -2.47 -2.25 -12.86
CA LYS A 61 -1.62 -2.76 -13.97
C LYS A 61 -0.14 -2.41 -13.81
N ASN A 62 0.18 -1.34 -13.07
CA ASN A 62 1.55 -0.89 -12.86
C ASN A 62 2.11 -1.32 -11.48
N LEU A 63 1.35 -2.07 -10.70
CA LEU A 63 1.71 -2.39 -9.32
C LEU A 63 3.07 -3.09 -9.22
N LEU A 64 3.35 -4.03 -10.12
CA LEU A 64 4.64 -4.74 -10.14
C LEU A 64 5.80 -3.88 -10.66
N ASN A 65 5.51 -2.80 -11.39
CA ASN A 65 6.54 -1.81 -11.74
C ASN A 65 6.91 -0.94 -10.54
N TYR A 66 5.93 -0.62 -9.70
CA TYR A 66 6.16 0.15 -8.47
C TYR A 66 6.81 -0.69 -7.37
N PHE A 67 6.43 -1.95 -7.28
CA PHE A 67 6.88 -2.91 -6.27
C PHE A 67 7.28 -4.24 -6.91
N PRO A 68 8.47 -4.34 -7.53
CA PRO A 68 8.92 -5.56 -8.23
C PRO A 68 8.96 -6.80 -7.30
N ASP A 69 9.24 -6.58 -6.02
CA ASP A 69 9.35 -7.63 -5.00
C ASP A 69 8.08 -7.75 -4.13
N LEU A 70 6.93 -7.33 -4.64
CA LEU A 70 5.66 -7.27 -3.89
C LEU A 70 5.35 -8.59 -3.17
N GLU A 71 5.47 -9.73 -3.84
CA GLU A 71 5.16 -11.04 -3.24
C GLU A 71 6.05 -11.39 -2.04
N LYS A 72 7.28 -10.88 -1.98
CA LYS A 72 8.17 -11.09 -0.82
C LYS A 72 7.68 -10.38 0.44
N ASN A 73 6.75 -9.44 0.30
CA ASN A 73 6.20 -8.67 1.41
C ASN A 73 4.66 -8.59 1.34
N ILE A 74 4.04 -9.62 0.78
CA ILE A 74 2.61 -9.63 0.43
C ILE A 74 1.69 -9.36 1.60
N ASP A 75 2.05 -9.78 2.81
CA ASP A 75 1.28 -9.60 4.03
C ASP A 75 1.16 -8.13 4.48
N LYS A 76 1.88 -7.23 3.81
CA LYS A 76 1.89 -5.79 4.08
C LYS A 76 0.99 -4.98 3.16
N PHE A 77 0.52 -5.56 2.06
CA PHE A 77 -0.27 -4.85 1.05
C PHE A 77 -1.77 -4.96 1.31
N ILE A 78 -2.46 -3.81 1.21
CA ILE A 78 -3.91 -3.68 1.42
C ILE A 78 -4.51 -2.93 0.24
N TYR A 79 -5.59 -3.46 -0.32
CA TYR A 79 -6.36 -2.76 -1.33
C TYR A 79 -7.26 -1.69 -0.71
N GLY A 80 -7.28 -0.51 -1.34
CA GLY A 80 -8.26 0.55 -1.13
C GLY A 80 -8.69 1.13 -2.49
N SER A 81 -9.89 1.68 -2.56
CA SER A 81 -10.47 2.17 -3.81
C SER A 81 -10.13 3.63 -4.15
N ASP A 82 -9.82 4.45 -3.16
CA ASP A 82 -9.71 5.92 -3.28
C ASP A 82 -11.02 6.56 -3.81
N TRP A 83 -12.17 5.91 -3.55
CA TRP A 83 -13.47 6.47 -3.91
C TRP A 83 -13.76 7.73 -3.05
N PRO A 84 -14.33 8.83 -3.62
CA PRO A 84 -14.86 8.98 -4.98
C PRO A 84 -13.83 9.49 -6.02
N GLY A 85 -12.56 9.61 -5.66
CA GLY A 85 -11.48 10.05 -6.56
C GLY A 85 -11.25 9.06 -7.72
N VAL A 86 -11.34 7.77 -7.43
CA VAL A 86 -11.35 6.68 -8.41
C VAL A 86 -12.77 6.10 -8.51
N LYS A 87 -13.33 6.08 -9.73
CA LYS A 87 -14.73 5.65 -9.97
C LYS A 87 -14.86 4.19 -10.40
N THR A 88 -13.76 3.54 -10.74
CA THR A 88 -13.72 2.21 -11.38
C THR A 88 -13.29 1.13 -10.39
N ILE A 89 -14.05 0.94 -9.30
CA ILE A 89 -13.69 -0.02 -8.24
C ILE A 89 -13.61 -1.44 -8.78
N SER A 90 -14.65 -1.91 -9.49
CA SER A 90 -14.68 -3.28 -10.04
C SER A 90 -13.55 -3.53 -11.03
N SER A 91 -13.32 -2.62 -11.97
CA SER A 91 -12.22 -2.80 -12.94
C SER A 91 -10.82 -2.75 -12.30
N ASN A 92 -10.65 -2.07 -11.17
CA ASN A 92 -9.39 -2.11 -10.42
C ASN A 92 -9.22 -3.46 -9.70
N ILE A 93 -10.28 -4.03 -9.16
CA ILE A 93 -10.26 -5.38 -8.58
C ILE A 93 -9.92 -6.41 -9.66
N GLU A 94 -10.63 -6.40 -10.78
CA GLU A 94 -10.37 -7.25 -11.94
C GLU A 94 -8.90 -7.16 -12.41
N ALA A 95 -8.37 -5.92 -12.47
CA ALA A 95 -6.98 -5.71 -12.87
C ALA A 95 -5.96 -6.25 -11.85
N ILE A 96 -6.29 -6.35 -10.55
CA ILE A 96 -5.47 -7.03 -9.55
C ILE A 96 -5.56 -8.54 -9.74
N GLU A 97 -6.75 -9.07 -10.03
CA GLU A 97 -6.97 -10.48 -10.29
C GLU A 97 -6.22 -10.97 -11.55
N GLU A 98 -6.02 -10.10 -12.54
CA GLU A 98 -5.25 -10.37 -13.75
C GLU A 98 -3.72 -10.26 -13.57
N LEU A 99 -3.22 -9.78 -12.44
CA LEU A 99 -1.77 -9.69 -12.21
C LEU A 99 -1.12 -11.09 -12.21
N PRO A 100 0.13 -11.22 -12.69
CA PRO A 100 0.89 -12.46 -12.66
C PRO A 100 1.43 -12.77 -11.25
N LEU A 101 0.52 -12.89 -10.29
CA LEU A 101 0.78 -13.20 -8.89
C LEU A 101 0.09 -14.53 -8.53
N ALA A 102 0.56 -15.18 -7.47
CA ALA A 102 -0.16 -16.31 -6.90
C ALA A 102 -1.58 -15.92 -6.47
N GLU A 103 -2.55 -16.81 -6.62
CA GLU A 103 -3.95 -16.55 -6.22
C GLU A 103 -4.07 -16.18 -4.74
N GLU A 104 -3.27 -16.81 -3.88
CA GLU A 104 -3.19 -16.47 -2.47
C GLU A 104 -2.72 -15.02 -2.27
N SER A 105 -1.74 -14.56 -3.04
CA SER A 105 -1.23 -13.17 -2.98
C SER A 105 -2.30 -12.16 -3.36
N LYS A 106 -3.06 -12.43 -4.42
CA LYS A 106 -4.18 -11.58 -4.85
C LYS A 106 -5.26 -11.49 -3.77
N ARG A 107 -5.63 -12.62 -3.17
CA ARG A 107 -6.60 -12.69 -2.08
C ARG A 107 -6.12 -11.93 -0.84
N LYS A 108 -4.83 -12.02 -0.49
CA LYS A 108 -4.23 -11.25 0.59
C LYS A 108 -4.36 -9.75 0.37
N ILE A 109 -4.01 -9.26 -0.83
CA ILE A 109 -4.13 -7.84 -1.19
C ILE A 109 -5.59 -7.37 -1.08
N LEU A 110 -6.53 -8.14 -1.67
CA LEU A 110 -7.92 -7.72 -1.81
C LEU A 110 -8.74 -7.87 -0.53
N TYR A 111 -8.39 -8.81 0.36
CA TYR A 111 -9.21 -9.14 1.50
C TYR A 111 -8.45 -9.53 2.77
N ASP A 112 -7.64 -10.61 2.74
CA ASP A 112 -7.17 -11.28 3.97
C ASP A 112 -6.35 -10.36 4.88
N ASN A 113 -5.50 -9.50 4.31
CA ASN A 113 -4.67 -8.59 5.08
C ASN A 113 -5.53 -7.54 5.81
N ALA A 114 -6.48 -6.92 5.11
CA ALA A 114 -7.39 -5.96 5.72
C ALA A 114 -8.25 -6.61 6.81
N ALA A 115 -8.82 -7.79 6.52
CA ALA A 115 -9.63 -8.55 7.47
C ALA A 115 -8.84 -8.87 8.76
N ARG A 116 -7.60 -9.35 8.61
CA ARG A 116 -6.70 -9.62 9.74
C ARG A 116 -6.42 -8.38 10.57
N LEU A 117 -6.11 -7.25 9.94
CA LEU A 117 -5.76 -6.00 10.62
C LEU A 117 -6.96 -5.37 11.33
N LEU A 118 -8.14 -5.45 10.72
CA LEU A 118 -9.38 -4.91 11.26
C LEU A 118 -10.13 -5.89 12.19
N LYS A 119 -9.59 -7.11 12.35
CA LYS A 119 -10.18 -8.19 13.18
C LYS A 119 -11.60 -8.56 12.75
N LEU A 120 -11.81 -8.67 11.43
CA LEU A 120 -13.08 -9.08 10.80
C LEU A 120 -13.18 -10.61 10.70
#